data_128651e9ed86aa3aa0479772d7a85507
#
_entry.id   128651e9ed86aa3aa0479772d7a85507
#
_cell.length_a   1.000
_cell.length_b   1.000
_cell.length_c   1.000
_cell.angle_alpha   90.00
_cell.angle_beta   90.00
_cell.angle_gamma   90.00
#
_symmetry.space_group_name_H-M   'P 1'
#
loop_
_entity.id
_entity.type
_entity.pdbx_description
1 polymer ?
#
loop_
_entity_poly.entity_id
_entity_poly.type
_entity_poly.pdbx_seq_one_letter_code
_entity_poly.pdbx_strand_id
1 'polypeptide(L)'
;MKIRKLKSAEDVKKFLDSSKTEYVKVGLTDIDGILRGKYMHVDKFIKSSKKGFGFCDVIFGWDSSDELYELKNESEDDLYTGWHSGFPDAKVNIIPESGRINPFEENIPFFLAELSEDEVCPRGLLNRLIKRMEDVGIRSKSAFEYEFFLFNETPHSIRSKNYSNLANFTPGMFGYSILRSSVESQLYNDLLNLCLDMDMHLEGLHTETGPGVIE
;
A
#
# COMPACT_ATOMS: atom_id res chain seq x y z
N MET A 1 3.40 -7.67 22.49
CA MET A 1 2.48 -6.51 22.37
C MET A 1 1.81 -6.61 21.01
N LYS A 2 0.50 -6.54 20.92
CA LYS A 2 -0.16 -6.54 19.59
C LYS A 2 0.16 -5.23 18.88
N ILE A 3 0.68 -5.28 17.66
CA ILE A 3 1.06 -4.12 16.84
C ILE A 3 -0.07 -3.08 16.71
N ARG A 4 -1.33 -3.52 16.64
CA ARG A 4 -2.54 -2.65 16.61
C ARG A 4 -2.62 -1.56 17.67
N LYS A 5 -1.81 -1.61 18.72
CA LYS A 5 -1.89 -0.69 19.84
C LYS A 5 -0.76 0.33 19.88
N LEU A 6 0.04 0.39 18.81
CA LEU A 6 1.08 1.39 18.70
C LEU A 6 0.43 2.75 18.42
N LYS A 7 0.56 3.69 19.33
CA LYS A 7 -0.01 5.03 19.21
C LYS A 7 1.03 6.13 19.23
N SER A 8 2.26 5.77 19.58
CA SER A 8 3.34 6.72 19.77
C SER A 8 4.68 6.18 19.28
N ALA A 9 5.63 7.07 19.08
CA ALA A 9 7.01 6.70 18.77
C ALA A 9 7.66 5.85 19.88
N GLU A 10 7.25 6.03 21.12
CA GLU A 10 7.69 5.21 22.25
C GLU A 10 7.16 3.77 22.14
N ASP A 11 5.91 3.59 21.73
CA ASP A 11 5.33 2.27 21.51
C ASP A 11 6.04 1.56 20.34
N VAL A 12 6.29 2.28 19.25
CA VAL A 12 7.05 1.79 18.10
C VAL A 12 8.43 1.31 18.53
N LYS A 13 9.15 2.15 19.31
CA LYS A 13 10.48 1.77 19.83
C LYS A 13 10.43 0.49 20.66
N LYS A 14 9.52 0.41 21.65
CA LYS A 14 9.38 -0.79 22.50
C LYS A 14 9.05 -2.05 21.68
N PHE A 15 8.22 -1.91 20.68
CA PHE A 15 7.89 -2.99 19.80
C PHE A 15 9.12 -3.49 19.02
N LEU A 16 9.87 -2.57 18.39
CA LEU A 16 11.05 -2.91 17.61
C LEU A 16 12.19 -3.46 18.48
N ASP A 17 12.41 -2.91 19.67
CA ASP A 17 13.39 -3.46 20.62
C ASP A 17 13.07 -4.92 20.98
N SER A 18 11.79 -5.30 20.99
CA SER A 18 11.35 -6.67 21.30
C SER A 18 11.38 -7.63 20.08
N SER A 19 11.34 -7.11 18.87
CA SER A 19 11.24 -7.91 17.65
C SER A 19 12.58 -8.44 17.13
N LYS A 20 13.70 -7.94 17.65
CA LYS A 20 15.07 -8.27 17.22
C LYS A 20 15.32 -8.07 15.71
N THR A 21 14.54 -7.23 15.07
CA THR A 21 14.72 -6.90 13.65
C THR A 21 15.80 -5.84 13.48
N GLU A 22 16.56 -5.93 12.41
CA GLU A 22 17.55 -4.91 12.02
C GLU A 22 16.97 -3.90 11.03
N TYR A 23 15.90 -4.26 10.34
CA TYR A 23 15.29 -3.44 9.31
C TYR A 23 13.78 -3.36 9.47
N VAL A 24 13.23 -2.24 9.02
CA VAL A 24 11.79 -1.95 8.96
C VAL A 24 11.46 -1.49 7.55
N LYS A 25 10.39 -2.00 6.99
CA LYS A 25 9.86 -1.53 5.71
C LYS A 25 8.90 -0.38 5.96
N VAL A 26 9.04 0.70 5.22
CA VAL A 26 8.14 1.85 5.30
C VAL A 26 7.64 2.21 3.91
N GLY A 27 6.34 2.48 3.80
CA GLY A 27 5.70 2.83 2.54
C GLY A 27 4.71 3.98 2.69
N LEU A 28 4.56 4.74 1.62
CA LEU A 28 3.54 5.76 1.46
C LEU A 28 2.95 5.64 0.05
N THR A 29 1.71 6.07 -0.12
CA THR A 29 1.04 6.00 -1.42
C THR A 29 1.33 7.25 -2.24
N ASP A 30 1.61 7.05 -3.53
CA ASP A 30 1.59 8.12 -4.51
C ASP A 30 0.15 8.51 -4.89
N ILE A 31 -0.02 9.38 -5.88
CA ILE A 31 -1.36 9.84 -6.31
C ILE A 31 -2.18 8.78 -7.03
N ASP A 32 -1.54 7.78 -7.60
CA ASP A 32 -2.18 6.62 -8.25
C ASP A 32 -2.50 5.48 -7.27
N GLY A 33 -2.16 5.68 -5.99
CA GLY A 33 -2.36 4.67 -4.95
C GLY A 33 -1.27 3.59 -4.90
N ILE A 34 -0.20 3.72 -5.68
CA ILE A 34 0.92 2.77 -5.64
C ILE A 34 1.70 2.97 -4.35
N LEU A 35 2.00 1.87 -3.69
CA LEU A 35 2.77 1.88 -2.46
C LEU A 35 4.26 2.01 -2.78
N ARG A 36 4.81 3.18 -2.55
CA ARG A 36 6.22 3.52 -2.70
C ARG A 36 6.93 3.44 -1.35
N GLY A 37 8.18 3.00 -1.31
CA GLY A 37 8.83 2.89 -0.01
C GLY A 37 10.26 2.41 -0.06
N LYS A 38 10.77 2.13 1.13
CA LYS A 38 12.15 1.66 1.31
C LYS A 38 12.31 0.84 2.59
N TYR A 39 13.38 0.05 2.64
CA TYR A 39 13.87 -0.53 3.88
C TYR A 39 14.68 0.52 4.65
N MET A 40 14.52 0.52 5.94
CA MET A 40 15.21 1.46 6.83
C MET A 40 15.79 0.69 8.02
N HIS A 41 17.06 0.94 8.34
CA HIS A 41 17.66 0.38 9.55
C HIS A 41 16.86 0.81 10.78
N VAL A 42 16.68 -0.10 11.72
CA VAL A 42 15.81 0.09 12.91
C VAL A 42 16.15 1.35 13.70
N ASP A 43 17.43 1.66 13.89
CA ASP A 43 17.84 2.87 14.62
C ASP A 43 17.42 4.16 13.92
N LYS A 44 17.53 4.19 12.59
CA LYS A 44 17.06 5.33 11.78
C LYS A 44 15.54 5.43 11.85
N PHE A 45 14.84 4.30 11.74
CA PHE A 45 13.39 4.25 11.81
C PHE A 45 12.86 4.76 13.16
N ILE A 46 13.45 4.34 14.29
CA ILE A 46 13.09 4.82 15.63
C ILE A 46 13.29 6.34 15.77
N LYS A 47 14.38 6.87 15.21
CA LYS A 47 14.59 8.34 15.19
C LYS A 47 13.54 9.03 14.32
N SER A 48 13.23 8.44 13.14
CA SER A 48 12.27 8.96 12.19
C SER A 48 10.83 8.90 12.71
N SER A 49 10.48 7.93 13.53
CA SER A 49 9.14 7.84 14.13
C SER A 49 8.82 9.02 15.08
N LYS A 50 9.85 9.74 15.53
CA LYS A 50 9.69 10.95 16.39
C LYS A 50 9.71 12.26 15.61
N LYS A 51 10.49 12.32 14.53
CA LYS A 51 10.81 13.58 13.83
C LYS A 51 10.34 13.62 12.38
N GLY A 52 9.83 12.51 11.87
CA GLY A 52 9.68 12.32 10.44
C GLY A 52 11.03 12.06 9.75
N PHE A 53 10.98 11.95 8.44
CA PHE A 53 12.16 11.80 7.58
C PHE A 53 11.90 12.40 6.20
N GLY A 54 12.97 12.59 5.43
CA GLY A 54 12.85 13.04 4.04
C GLY A 54 12.57 11.87 3.10
N PHE A 55 11.64 12.09 2.18
CA PHE A 55 11.34 11.19 1.08
C PHE A 55 11.20 12.01 -0.21
N CYS A 56 11.89 11.59 -1.27
CA CYS A 56 11.88 12.32 -2.52
C CYS A 56 10.43 12.54 -3.01
N ASP A 57 10.09 13.77 -3.29
CA ASP A 57 8.75 14.17 -3.70
C ASP A 57 8.40 13.74 -5.13
N VAL A 58 9.37 13.24 -5.89
CA VAL A 58 9.18 12.73 -7.25
C VAL A 58 8.02 11.73 -7.38
N ILE A 59 7.72 10.99 -6.30
CA ILE A 59 6.59 10.05 -6.30
C ILE A 59 5.23 10.71 -6.52
N PHE A 60 5.14 12.03 -6.42
CA PHE A 60 3.95 12.83 -6.74
C PHE A 60 4.08 13.57 -8.08
N GLY A 61 5.20 13.36 -8.79
CA GLY A 61 5.48 13.95 -10.10
C GLY A 61 5.53 12.96 -11.26
N TRP A 62 5.20 11.69 -11.03
CA TRP A 62 5.17 10.66 -12.05
C TRP A 62 3.93 9.77 -11.96
N ASP A 63 3.66 9.03 -13.03
CA ASP A 63 2.56 8.07 -13.11
C ASP A 63 2.91 6.69 -12.56
N SER A 64 2.00 5.72 -12.75
CA SER A 64 2.18 4.32 -12.34
C SER A 64 3.31 3.58 -13.07
N SER A 65 3.83 4.14 -14.16
CA SER A 65 4.95 3.60 -14.95
C SER A 65 6.28 4.32 -14.68
N ASP A 66 6.28 5.24 -13.69
CA ASP A 66 7.41 6.10 -13.34
C ASP A 66 7.78 7.12 -14.45
N GLU A 67 6.80 7.44 -15.32
CA GLU A 67 6.96 8.50 -16.31
C GLU A 67 6.57 9.85 -15.69
N LEU A 68 7.46 10.83 -15.78
CA LEU A 68 7.21 12.16 -15.24
C LEU A 68 6.04 12.85 -15.94
N TYR A 69 5.20 13.53 -15.15
CA TYR A 69 4.15 14.35 -15.72
C TYR A 69 4.76 15.54 -16.49
N GLU A 70 4.21 15.79 -17.66
CA GLU A 70 4.54 16.94 -18.52
C GLU A 70 3.30 17.75 -18.80
N LEU A 71 3.40 19.07 -18.69
CA LEU A 71 2.32 19.99 -19.09
C LEU A 71 2.55 20.45 -20.52
N LYS A 72 1.63 20.09 -21.42
CA LYS A 72 1.63 20.54 -22.81
C LYS A 72 1.08 21.97 -22.86
N ASN A 73 1.85 22.98 -23.01
CA ASN A 73 1.47 24.39 -23.15
C ASN A 73 1.33 25.21 -21.85
N GLU A 74 1.79 24.71 -20.72
CA GLU A 74 1.85 25.42 -19.45
C GLU A 74 3.28 25.43 -18.92
N SER A 75 3.58 26.25 -17.93
CA SER A 75 4.90 26.27 -17.31
C SER A 75 5.13 25.00 -16.50
N GLU A 76 6.33 24.42 -16.57
CA GLU A 76 6.71 23.33 -15.67
C GLU A 76 6.63 23.72 -14.19
N ASP A 77 6.67 25.03 -13.89
CA ASP A 77 6.51 25.57 -12.52
C ASP A 77 5.10 25.34 -11.95
N ASP A 78 4.11 24.99 -12.78
CA ASP A 78 2.75 24.63 -12.35
C ASP A 78 2.64 23.15 -11.88
N LEU A 79 3.69 22.34 -12.11
CA LEU A 79 3.77 21.00 -11.57
C LEU A 79 4.25 21.03 -10.10
N TYR A 80 3.71 20.12 -9.29
CA TYR A 80 4.10 19.96 -7.89
C TYR A 80 5.60 19.69 -7.73
N THR A 81 6.16 18.83 -8.57
CA THR A 81 7.58 18.48 -8.60
C THR A 81 8.01 18.08 -10.01
N GLY A 82 9.27 18.28 -10.33
CA GLY A 82 9.82 18.00 -11.64
C GLY A 82 11.29 18.45 -11.76
N TRP A 83 11.80 18.51 -12.96
CA TRP A 83 13.17 19.00 -13.21
C TRP A 83 13.38 20.44 -12.74
N HIS A 84 12.35 21.28 -12.78
CA HIS A 84 12.37 22.65 -12.29
C HIS A 84 12.63 22.75 -10.79
N SER A 85 12.08 21.82 -9.98
CA SER A 85 12.24 21.81 -8.52
C SER A 85 13.50 21.05 -8.05
N GLY A 86 14.06 20.21 -8.90
CA GLY A 86 15.19 19.33 -8.57
C GLY A 86 14.82 18.19 -7.63
N PHE A 87 13.53 17.83 -7.53
CA PHE A 87 13.02 16.70 -6.76
C PHE A 87 13.45 16.70 -5.28
N PRO A 88 13.12 17.72 -4.50
CA PRO A 88 13.52 17.79 -3.10
C PRO A 88 12.88 16.69 -2.26
N ASP A 89 13.43 16.47 -1.08
CA ASP A 89 12.80 15.62 -0.07
C ASP A 89 11.62 16.36 0.58
N ALA A 90 10.42 15.78 0.45
CA ALA A 90 9.27 16.16 1.26
C ALA A 90 9.35 15.53 2.66
N LYS A 91 8.82 16.21 3.65
CA LYS A 91 8.78 15.70 5.02
C LYS A 91 7.67 14.67 5.18
N VAL A 92 8.03 13.49 5.67
CA VAL A 92 7.13 12.35 5.85
C VAL A 92 7.09 11.93 7.31
N ASN A 93 5.89 11.68 7.82
CA ASN A 93 5.65 11.15 9.17
C ASN A 93 5.23 9.68 9.11
N ILE A 94 5.76 8.88 10.03
CA ILE A 94 5.37 7.48 10.19
C ILE A 94 4.05 7.43 10.95
N ILE A 95 3.16 6.53 10.53
CA ILE A 95 1.85 6.29 11.16
C ILE A 95 1.99 5.07 12.07
N PRO A 96 2.12 5.24 13.39
CA PRO A 96 2.36 4.13 14.32
C PRO A 96 1.28 3.05 14.27
N GLU A 97 0.01 3.42 14.14
CA GLU A 97 -1.14 2.52 14.13
C GLU A 97 -1.18 1.61 12.88
N SER A 98 -0.48 2.00 11.82
CA SER A 98 -0.39 1.23 10.58
C SER A 98 0.54 0.02 10.69
N GLY A 99 1.34 -0.07 11.75
CA GLY A 99 2.32 -1.13 11.91
C GLY A 99 1.73 -2.53 11.70
N ARG A 100 2.41 -3.35 10.92
CA ARG A 100 2.07 -4.75 10.65
C ARG A 100 3.36 -5.58 10.61
N ILE A 101 3.25 -6.87 10.86
CA ILE A 101 4.31 -7.83 10.53
C ILE A 101 3.95 -8.42 9.18
N ASN A 102 4.87 -8.36 8.23
CA ASN A 102 4.69 -9.01 6.94
C ASN A 102 5.24 -10.44 6.99
N PRO A 103 4.37 -11.46 7.04
CA PRO A 103 4.81 -12.85 7.16
C PRO A 103 5.46 -13.39 5.88
N PHE A 104 5.24 -12.77 4.72
CA PHE A 104 5.88 -13.17 3.46
C PHE A 104 7.34 -12.72 3.35
N GLU A 105 7.78 -11.78 4.18
CA GLU A 105 9.13 -11.24 4.15
C GLU A 105 9.81 -11.47 5.52
N GLU A 106 9.94 -12.71 5.92
CA GLU A 106 10.62 -13.11 7.16
C GLU A 106 10.13 -12.35 8.41
N ASN A 107 8.84 -12.05 8.44
CA ASN A 107 8.20 -11.28 9.51
C ASN A 107 8.77 -9.86 9.69
N ILE A 108 9.19 -9.21 8.61
CA ILE A 108 9.67 -7.84 8.69
C ILE A 108 8.55 -6.88 9.15
N PRO A 109 8.81 -5.97 10.09
CA PRO A 109 7.86 -4.93 10.43
C PRO A 109 7.65 -3.97 9.24
N PHE A 110 6.40 -3.67 8.94
CA PHE A 110 5.98 -2.75 7.91
C PHE A 110 5.11 -1.65 8.48
N PHE A 111 5.39 -0.41 8.11
CA PHE A 111 4.61 0.77 8.52
C PHE A 111 4.26 1.62 7.32
N LEU A 112 3.08 2.23 7.37
CA LEU A 112 2.72 3.30 6.46
C LEU A 112 3.26 4.64 6.96
N ALA A 113 3.44 5.54 6.02
CA ALA A 113 3.82 6.91 6.26
C ALA A 113 2.96 7.86 5.39
N GLU A 114 2.98 9.14 5.72
CA GLU A 114 2.25 10.19 4.99
C GLU A 114 3.04 11.49 4.97
N LEU A 115 2.82 12.34 3.98
CA LEU A 115 3.38 13.69 3.99
C LEU A 115 2.78 14.48 5.15
N SER A 116 3.61 15.25 5.84
CA SER A 116 3.21 15.85 7.09
C SER A 116 2.24 17.02 6.96
N GLU A 117 2.21 17.75 5.86
CA GLU A 117 1.37 18.96 5.70
C GLU A 117 1.12 19.32 4.23
N ASP A 118 1.16 18.33 3.34
CA ASP A 118 1.09 18.60 1.90
C ASP A 118 -0.30 18.33 1.33
N GLU A 119 -0.72 19.21 0.41
CA GLU A 119 -2.05 19.12 -0.23
C GLU A 119 -2.14 17.96 -1.22
N VAL A 120 -1.02 17.54 -1.81
CA VAL A 120 -0.98 16.44 -2.78
C VAL A 120 -1.09 15.04 -2.15
N CYS A 121 -0.91 14.94 -0.84
CA CYS A 121 -0.98 13.65 -0.15
C CYS A 121 -2.42 13.10 -0.16
N PRO A 122 -2.70 11.96 -0.83
CA PRO A 122 -4.05 11.39 -0.87
C PRO A 122 -4.59 11.06 0.52
N ARG A 123 -3.73 10.52 1.38
CA ARG A 123 -4.08 10.20 2.77
C ARG A 123 -4.35 11.46 3.59
N GLY A 124 -3.55 12.51 3.39
CA GLY A 124 -3.78 13.81 4.02
C GLY A 124 -5.12 14.43 3.60
N LEU A 125 -5.47 14.34 2.32
CA LEU A 125 -6.76 14.77 1.82
C LEU A 125 -7.92 14.01 2.50
N LEU A 126 -7.83 12.69 2.56
CA LEU A 126 -8.84 11.86 3.20
C LEU A 126 -9.02 12.24 4.69
N ASN A 127 -7.94 12.42 5.42
CA ASN A 127 -7.98 12.83 6.82
C ASN A 127 -8.67 14.21 6.99
N ARG A 128 -8.37 15.18 6.11
CA ARG A 128 -9.05 16.49 6.12
C ARG A 128 -10.55 16.37 5.86
N LEU A 129 -10.96 15.52 4.92
CA LEU A 129 -12.38 15.28 4.61
C LEU A 129 -13.11 14.58 5.77
N ILE A 130 -12.52 13.56 6.36
CA ILE A 130 -13.07 12.87 7.54
C ILE A 130 -13.31 13.88 8.66
N LYS A 131 -12.33 14.72 8.96
CA LYS A 131 -12.46 15.75 9.99
C LYS A 131 -13.59 16.73 9.69
N ARG A 132 -13.70 17.22 8.45
CA ARG A 132 -14.80 18.11 8.04
C ARG A 132 -16.18 17.44 8.20
N MET A 133 -16.28 16.14 7.92
CA MET A 133 -17.52 15.38 8.16
C MET A 133 -17.84 15.29 9.65
N GLU A 134 -16.85 15.00 10.49
CA GLU A 134 -17.02 14.94 11.94
C GLU A 134 -17.44 16.29 12.53
N ASP A 135 -16.90 17.38 12.04
CA ASP A 135 -17.23 18.76 12.48
C ASP A 135 -18.72 19.12 12.24
N VAL A 136 -19.37 18.46 11.26
CA VAL A 136 -20.82 18.59 11.00
C VAL A 136 -21.64 17.41 11.54
N GLY A 137 -21.06 16.58 12.40
CA GLY A 137 -21.75 15.49 13.09
C GLY A 137 -21.94 14.22 12.24
N ILE A 138 -21.25 14.11 11.09
CA ILE A 138 -21.33 12.93 10.22
C ILE A 138 -20.16 11.99 10.50
N ARG A 139 -20.44 10.71 10.70
CA ARG A 139 -19.44 9.64 10.75
C ARG A 139 -19.65 8.70 9.58
N SER A 140 -18.61 8.54 8.77
CA SER A 140 -18.60 7.59 7.67
C SER A 140 -18.06 6.23 8.10
N LYS A 141 -18.55 5.19 7.45
CA LYS A 141 -17.93 3.87 7.40
C LYS A 141 -17.83 3.47 5.96
N SER A 142 -16.71 2.89 5.57
CA SER A 142 -16.47 2.39 4.23
C SER A 142 -15.79 1.03 4.29
N ALA A 143 -15.99 0.23 3.26
CA ALA A 143 -15.27 -0.99 2.99
C ALA A 143 -14.76 -0.93 1.55
N PHE A 144 -13.82 -1.80 1.23
CA PHE A 144 -13.32 -1.97 -0.13
C PHE A 144 -13.63 -3.39 -0.57
N GLU A 145 -14.09 -3.51 -1.80
CA GLU A 145 -14.17 -4.75 -2.55
C GLU A 145 -13.02 -4.71 -3.57
N TYR A 146 -12.14 -5.70 -3.47
CA TYR A 146 -10.99 -5.82 -4.36
C TYR A 146 -11.23 -6.95 -5.34
N GLU A 147 -11.50 -6.61 -6.58
CA GLU A 147 -11.71 -7.55 -7.66
C GLU A 147 -10.49 -7.54 -8.59
N PHE A 148 -9.87 -8.69 -8.81
CA PHE A 148 -8.65 -8.77 -9.60
C PHE A 148 -8.53 -10.07 -10.39
N PHE A 149 -7.89 -9.96 -11.56
CA PHE A 149 -7.55 -11.10 -12.40
C PHE A 149 -6.22 -11.72 -11.99
N LEU A 150 -6.20 -13.05 -11.89
CA LEU A 150 -4.98 -13.82 -11.73
C LEU A 150 -4.62 -14.57 -13.00
N PHE A 151 -3.32 -14.61 -13.27
CA PHE A 151 -2.76 -15.29 -14.42
C PHE A 151 -1.62 -16.20 -13.99
N ASN A 152 -1.54 -17.39 -14.61
CA ASN A 152 -0.40 -18.31 -14.51
C ASN A 152 0.74 -17.81 -15.41
N GLU A 153 1.24 -16.62 -15.11
CA GLU A 153 2.24 -15.90 -15.90
C GLU A 153 3.32 -15.32 -15.01
N THR A 154 4.43 -14.97 -15.62
CA THR A 154 5.48 -14.17 -14.97
C THR A 154 5.56 -12.80 -15.63
N PRO A 155 6.18 -11.77 -14.98
CA PRO A 155 6.41 -10.48 -15.63
C PRO A 155 7.13 -10.58 -16.97
N HIS A 156 8.01 -11.56 -17.16
CA HIS A 156 8.70 -11.80 -18.43
C HIS A 156 7.78 -12.43 -19.47
N SER A 157 6.99 -13.45 -19.11
CA SER A 157 6.08 -14.10 -20.06
C SER A 157 4.99 -13.14 -20.54
N ILE A 158 4.44 -12.30 -19.65
CA ILE A 158 3.45 -11.28 -20.01
C ILE A 158 4.02 -10.31 -21.04
N ARG A 159 5.22 -9.79 -20.81
CA ARG A 159 5.87 -8.87 -21.76
C ARG A 159 6.18 -9.52 -23.08
N SER A 160 6.70 -10.76 -23.09
CA SER A 160 6.98 -11.49 -24.32
C SER A 160 5.73 -11.79 -25.15
N LYS A 161 4.58 -11.88 -24.51
CA LYS A 161 3.27 -12.06 -25.14
C LYS A 161 2.57 -10.75 -25.52
N ASN A 162 3.19 -9.59 -25.29
CA ASN A 162 2.55 -8.28 -25.47
C ASN A 162 1.17 -8.19 -24.80
N TYR A 163 1.06 -8.71 -23.59
CA TYR A 163 -0.18 -8.73 -22.80
C TYR A 163 -1.37 -9.43 -23.50
N SER A 164 -1.10 -10.36 -24.39
CA SER A 164 -2.13 -11.12 -25.13
C SER A 164 -1.98 -12.63 -24.92
N ASN A 165 -3.07 -13.37 -25.05
CA ASN A 165 -3.09 -14.82 -24.87
C ASN A 165 -2.50 -15.28 -23.51
N LEU A 166 -2.83 -14.54 -22.45
CA LEU A 166 -2.40 -14.87 -21.10
C LEU A 166 -3.15 -16.12 -20.59
N ALA A 167 -2.43 -16.96 -19.85
CA ALA A 167 -3.02 -18.13 -19.22
C ALA A 167 -3.73 -17.71 -17.93
N ASN A 168 -5.05 -17.71 -17.93
CA ASN A 168 -5.83 -17.42 -16.72
C ASN A 168 -5.56 -18.41 -15.60
N PHE A 169 -5.65 -17.97 -14.36
CA PHE A 169 -5.49 -18.81 -13.18
C PHE A 169 -6.52 -19.95 -13.14
N THR A 170 -7.79 -19.65 -13.44
CA THR A 170 -8.84 -20.63 -13.60
C THR A 170 -9.45 -20.53 -15.01
N PRO A 171 -9.85 -21.65 -15.65
CA PRO A 171 -10.49 -21.62 -16.95
C PRO A 171 -11.96 -21.21 -16.81
N GLY A 172 -12.40 -20.29 -17.64
CA GLY A 172 -13.81 -19.89 -17.75
C GLY A 172 -14.32 -19.05 -16.57
N MET A 173 -15.57 -18.62 -16.68
CA MET A 173 -16.27 -17.84 -15.65
C MET A 173 -17.00 -18.78 -14.68
N PHE A 174 -16.69 -18.69 -13.41
CA PHE A 174 -17.31 -19.53 -12.37
C PHE A 174 -17.50 -18.71 -11.09
N GLY A 175 -18.27 -17.63 -11.18
CA GLY A 175 -18.60 -16.79 -10.05
C GLY A 175 -19.23 -17.60 -8.89
N TYR A 176 -18.79 -17.33 -7.67
CA TYR A 176 -19.25 -18.00 -6.44
C TYR A 176 -19.08 -19.52 -6.42
N SER A 177 -18.19 -20.09 -7.23
CA SER A 177 -18.00 -21.53 -7.32
C SER A 177 -17.21 -22.09 -6.15
N ILE A 178 -17.85 -22.77 -5.23
CA ILE A 178 -17.20 -23.49 -4.14
C ILE A 178 -16.24 -24.56 -4.66
N LEU A 179 -16.60 -25.26 -5.75
CA LEU A 179 -15.70 -26.26 -6.34
C LEU A 179 -14.38 -25.62 -6.81
N ARG A 180 -14.46 -24.46 -7.48
CA ARG A 180 -13.26 -23.76 -7.99
C ARG A 180 -12.37 -23.26 -6.86
N SER A 181 -12.94 -22.61 -5.87
CA SER A 181 -12.18 -22.18 -4.69
C SER A 181 -11.59 -23.37 -3.90
N SER A 182 -12.29 -24.51 -3.89
CA SER A 182 -11.76 -25.72 -3.25
C SER A 182 -10.59 -26.36 -4.00
N VAL A 183 -10.62 -26.34 -5.34
CA VAL A 183 -9.50 -26.80 -6.16
C VAL A 183 -8.25 -25.96 -5.91
N GLU A 184 -8.42 -24.67 -5.78
CA GLU A 184 -7.35 -23.69 -5.53
C GLU A 184 -7.21 -23.34 -4.02
N SER A 185 -7.60 -24.25 -3.16
CA SER A 185 -7.70 -24.00 -1.70
C SER A 185 -6.42 -23.50 -1.05
N GLN A 186 -5.25 -23.80 -1.61
CA GLN A 186 -3.99 -23.30 -1.09
C GLN A 186 -3.93 -21.77 -1.18
N LEU A 187 -4.25 -21.19 -2.35
CA LEU A 187 -4.27 -19.74 -2.55
C LEU A 187 -5.27 -19.06 -1.60
N TYR A 188 -6.49 -19.61 -1.51
CA TYR A 188 -7.53 -19.05 -0.64
C TYR A 188 -7.10 -19.08 0.83
N ASN A 189 -6.54 -20.19 1.30
CA ASN A 189 -6.04 -20.30 2.66
C ASN A 189 -4.88 -19.35 2.93
N ASP A 190 -3.95 -19.19 1.97
CA ASP A 190 -2.81 -18.28 2.11
C ASP A 190 -3.29 -16.83 2.21
N LEU A 191 -4.24 -16.40 1.39
CA LEU A 191 -4.83 -15.07 1.47
C LEU A 191 -5.55 -14.82 2.80
N LEU A 192 -6.40 -15.76 3.22
CA LEU A 192 -7.13 -15.65 4.48
C LEU A 192 -6.19 -15.57 5.68
N ASN A 193 -5.20 -16.46 5.75
CA ASN A 193 -4.23 -16.49 6.84
C ASN A 193 -3.35 -15.24 6.85
N LEU A 194 -2.86 -14.80 5.69
CA LEU A 194 -2.08 -13.59 5.57
C LEU A 194 -2.85 -12.37 6.09
N CYS A 195 -4.08 -12.21 5.66
CA CYS A 195 -4.90 -11.08 6.09
C CYS A 195 -5.14 -11.13 7.61
N LEU A 196 -5.35 -12.32 8.19
CA LEU A 196 -5.46 -12.48 9.64
C LEU A 196 -4.15 -12.12 10.36
N ASP A 197 -3.02 -12.60 9.86
CA ASP A 197 -1.70 -12.34 10.46
C ASP A 197 -1.32 -10.85 10.39
N MET A 198 -1.68 -10.20 9.29
CA MET A 198 -1.50 -8.76 9.13
C MET A 198 -2.59 -7.91 9.79
N ASP A 199 -3.55 -8.56 10.47
CA ASP A 199 -4.61 -7.86 11.15
C ASP A 199 -5.53 -7.07 10.20
N MET A 200 -5.75 -7.62 9.02
CA MET A 200 -6.71 -7.17 8.02
C MET A 200 -7.85 -8.18 7.95
N HIS A 201 -9.04 -7.79 8.39
CA HIS A 201 -10.19 -8.69 8.40
C HIS A 201 -10.86 -8.68 7.05
N LEU A 202 -10.86 -9.83 6.38
CA LEU A 202 -11.70 -10.07 5.22
C LEU A 202 -13.10 -10.49 5.70
N GLU A 203 -14.13 -9.92 5.08
CA GLU A 203 -15.52 -10.34 5.31
C GLU A 203 -15.93 -11.48 4.37
N GLY A 204 -15.36 -11.50 3.14
CA GLY A 204 -15.61 -12.54 2.14
C GLY A 204 -14.38 -12.75 1.25
N LEU A 205 -14.35 -13.89 0.58
CA LEU A 205 -13.37 -14.21 -0.45
C LEU A 205 -13.98 -15.29 -1.36
N HIS A 206 -14.14 -15.00 -2.63
CA HIS A 206 -14.78 -15.91 -3.58
C HIS A 206 -14.23 -15.75 -5.01
N THR A 207 -14.59 -16.67 -5.88
CA THR A 207 -14.43 -16.50 -7.32
C THR A 207 -15.48 -15.53 -7.84
N GLU A 208 -15.11 -14.68 -8.79
CA GLU A 208 -16.02 -13.69 -9.38
C GLU A 208 -16.14 -13.87 -10.90
N THR A 209 -16.90 -12.98 -11.55
CA THR A 209 -17.24 -13.05 -12.96
C THR A 209 -16.06 -12.76 -13.85
N GLY A 210 -15.47 -13.79 -14.39
CA GLY A 210 -14.32 -13.72 -15.31
C GLY A 210 -13.34 -14.86 -15.12
N PRO A 211 -12.57 -15.22 -16.16
CA PRO A 211 -11.56 -16.27 -16.04
C PRO A 211 -10.43 -15.85 -15.10
N GLY A 212 -10.29 -16.53 -13.98
CA GLY A 212 -9.26 -16.25 -12.99
C GLY A 212 -9.52 -15.04 -12.10
N VAL A 213 -10.77 -14.56 -12.02
CA VAL A 213 -11.14 -13.44 -11.16
C VAL A 213 -11.44 -13.94 -9.73
N ILE A 214 -10.92 -13.20 -8.78
CA ILE A 214 -11.15 -13.36 -7.34
C ILE A 214 -11.54 -11.99 -6.78
N GLU A 215 -12.49 -12.03 -5.86
CA GLU A 215 -12.94 -10.90 -5.05
C GLU A 215 -12.84 -11.23 -3.57
#